data_5f5fd51aea13316675af08cac7a4972d
#
_entry.id   5f5fd51aea13316675af08cac7a4972d
#
_cell.length_a   1.000
_cell.length_b   1.000
_cell.length_c   1.000
_cell.angle_alpha   90.00
_cell.angle_beta   90.00
_cell.angle_gamma   90.00
#
_symmetry.space_group_name_H-M   'P 1'
#
loop_
_entity.id
_entity.type
_entity.pdbx_description
1 polymer ?
#
loop_
_entity_poly.entity_id
_entity_poly.type
_entity_poly.pdbx_seq_one_letter_code
_entity_poly.pdbx_strand_id
1 'polypeptide(L)'
;MTFAAPVPTRTLGPGGPAVPVFSLGSWNTWDRMEFDDAVTLIRRAAEVGAAFFDVAHYNMGPHAENARTDLIFGEAVRASGLSRDDYLLCGKLWLWEYPQSGFAQQLDVSLSRIGVEKADVVVVGDYFGDVDVRRIVRDVAAEIDAGRFDAWGVNNWAIADVTLAIDYAVAEGLTPPTFAQLKYGLVRRTMAEGEHYGDLFRSGRLALQASDVFEGGILAGKLAPARKIGADIGGIRERIVAAFPDVERIASSFAATPTQLGLAYVLSNPATANVLFGVSRVEQLEDNLGALALLDRVGPEALRSAVADLWLDRDVNPDGTLSLPV
;
A
#
# COMPACT_ATOMS: atom_id res chain seq x y z
N MET A 1 -29.12 6.98 12.02
CA MET A 1 -27.89 6.62 11.31
C MET A 1 -27.26 5.49 12.10
N THR A 2 -27.23 4.29 11.56
CA THR A 2 -26.54 3.17 12.18
C THR A 2 -25.05 3.42 11.97
N PHE A 3 -24.31 3.67 13.04
CA PHE A 3 -22.86 3.73 12.97
C PHE A 3 -22.37 2.38 12.46
N ALA A 4 -21.74 2.35 11.29
CA ALA A 4 -21.00 1.18 10.85
C ALA A 4 -19.96 0.84 11.93
N ALA A 5 -19.74 -0.44 12.18
CA ALA A 5 -18.65 -0.84 13.08
C ALA A 5 -17.33 -0.22 12.60
N PRO A 6 -16.43 0.19 13.51
CA PRO A 6 -15.16 0.76 13.12
C PRO A 6 -14.37 -0.22 12.23
N VAL A 7 -13.57 0.31 11.33
CA VAL A 7 -12.68 -0.49 10.47
C VAL A 7 -11.83 -1.42 11.35
N PRO A 8 -11.85 -2.74 11.09
CA PRO A 8 -11.08 -3.67 11.90
C PRO A 8 -9.57 -3.47 11.74
N THR A 9 -8.81 -3.94 12.71
CA THR A 9 -7.34 -3.89 12.69
C THR A 9 -6.76 -5.28 12.50
N ARG A 10 -5.56 -5.33 11.91
CA ARG A 10 -4.70 -6.52 11.80
C ARG A 10 -3.27 -6.16 12.13
N THR A 11 -2.49 -7.11 12.61
CA THR A 11 -1.05 -6.89 12.85
C THR A 11 -0.31 -6.81 11.53
N LEU A 12 0.52 -5.80 11.36
CA LEU A 12 1.34 -5.59 10.16
C LEU A 12 2.62 -6.46 10.20
N GLY A 13 2.40 -7.76 10.26
CA GLY A 13 3.42 -8.80 10.32
C GLY A 13 4.00 -9.06 11.71
N PRO A 14 4.93 -10.00 11.84
CA PRO A 14 5.51 -10.40 13.12
C PRO A 14 6.24 -9.25 13.80
N GLY A 15 5.81 -8.87 15.00
CA GLY A 15 6.37 -7.74 15.73
C GLY A 15 5.98 -6.36 15.21
N GLY A 16 5.19 -6.28 14.14
CA GLY A 16 4.65 -5.02 13.62
C GLY A 16 3.48 -4.48 14.45
N PRO A 17 3.11 -3.23 14.23
CA PRO A 17 1.96 -2.60 14.92
C PRO A 17 0.62 -3.19 14.44
N ALA A 18 -0.41 -3.02 15.27
CA ALA A 18 -1.79 -3.18 14.83
C ALA A 18 -2.19 -1.98 13.97
N VAL A 19 -2.65 -2.24 12.75
CA VAL A 19 -3.05 -1.20 11.79
C VAL A 19 -4.48 -1.44 11.31
N PRO A 20 -5.25 -0.39 10.95
CA PRO A 20 -6.50 -0.56 10.23
C PRO A 20 -6.31 -1.39 8.97
N VAL A 21 -7.30 -2.22 8.60
CA VAL A 21 -7.24 -2.99 7.35
C VAL A 21 -7.30 -2.09 6.10
N PHE A 22 -7.68 -0.82 6.25
CA PHE A 22 -7.66 0.19 5.21
C PHE A 22 -6.71 1.33 5.54
N SER A 23 -5.98 1.81 4.53
CA SER A 23 -5.11 2.98 4.61
C SER A 23 -5.24 3.85 3.37
N LEU A 24 -4.97 5.14 3.55
CA LEU A 24 -5.08 6.13 2.48
C LEU A 24 -3.70 6.53 1.97
N GLY A 25 -3.50 6.37 0.64
CA GLY A 25 -2.25 6.70 -0.03
C GLY A 25 -2.15 8.17 -0.44
N SER A 26 -0.91 8.65 -0.50
CA SER A 26 -0.61 10.03 -0.91
C SER A 26 -0.28 10.20 -2.38
N TRP A 27 0.13 9.14 -3.08
CA TRP A 27 0.56 9.26 -4.46
C TRP A 27 -0.54 9.77 -5.38
N ASN A 28 -0.32 10.97 -5.95
CA ASN A 28 -1.31 11.64 -6.79
C ASN A 28 -2.67 11.87 -6.11
N THR A 29 -2.69 12.22 -4.85
CA THR A 29 -3.91 12.30 -4.04
C THR A 29 -4.09 13.68 -3.41
N TRP A 30 -3.35 14.02 -2.34
CA TRP A 30 -3.65 15.18 -1.51
C TRP A 30 -3.47 16.53 -2.21
N ASP A 31 -2.52 16.65 -3.13
CA ASP A 31 -2.27 17.86 -3.92
C ASP A 31 -3.15 17.97 -5.18
N ARG A 32 -4.13 17.08 -5.33
CA ARG A 32 -5.08 17.05 -6.46
C ARG A 32 -6.53 17.18 -6.05
N MET A 33 -6.78 17.53 -4.80
CA MET A 33 -8.11 17.83 -4.26
C MET A 33 -8.12 19.22 -3.64
N GLU A 34 -9.30 19.76 -3.43
CA GLU A 34 -9.45 20.99 -2.68
C GLU A 34 -9.03 20.77 -1.22
N PHE A 35 -8.41 21.77 -0.60
CA PHE A 35 -7.86 21.64 0.74
C PHE A 35 -8.91 21.27 1.79
N ASP A 36 -10.09 21.87 1.74
CA ASP A 36 -11.19 21.59 2.68
C ASP A 36 -11.72 20.17 2.53
N ASP A 37 -11.70 19.61 1.31
CA ASP A 37 -12.02 18.21 1.06
C ASP A 37 -10.98 17.27 1.67
N ALA A 38 -9.69 17.62 1.59
CA ALA A 38 -8.63 16.86 2.23
C ALA A 38 -8.79 16.83 3.77
N VAL A 39 -9.08 17.98 4.38
CA VAL A 39 -9.35 18.10 5.84
C VAL A 39 -10.56 17.24 6.23
N THR A 40 -11.64 17.32 5.46
CA THR A 40 -12.87 16.57 5.73
C THR A 40 -12.66 15.06 5.58
N LEU A 41 -11.91 14.63 4.57
CA LEU A 41 -11.58 13.23 4.34
C LEU A 41 -10.70 12.66 5.47
N ILE A 42 -9.72 13.41 5.96
CA ILE A 42 -8.86 13.01 7.08
C ILE A 42 -9.68 12.83 8.37
N ARG A 43 -10.56 13.79 8.68
CA ARG A 43 -11.48 13.65 9.82
C ARG A 43 -12.35 12.42 9.68
N ARG A 44 -12.93 12.20 8.51
CA ARG A 44 -13.81 11.06 8.29
C ARG A 44 -13.06 9.73 8.39
N ALA A 45 -11.84 9.65 7.87
CA ALA A 45 -10.99 8.47 8.02
C ALA A 45 -10.73 8.14 9.51
N ALA A 46 -10.48 9.14 10.34
CA ALA A 46 -10.32 8.95 11.79
C ALA A 46 -11.63 8.48 12.47
N GLU A 47 -12.75 9.09 12.14
CA GLU A 47 -14.08 8.72 12.70
C GLU A 47 -14.47 7.27 12.41
N VAL A 48 -14.11 6.74 11.25
CA VAL A 48 -14.41 5.35 10.87
C VAL A 48 -13.32 4.35 11.28
N GLY A 49 -12.23 4.82 11.89
CA GLY A 49 -11.11 3.97 12.29
C GLY A 49 -10.17 3.57 11.14
N ALA A 50 -10.11 4.35 10.05
CA ALA A 50 -9.22 4.15 8.90
C ALA A 50 -8.07 5.18 8.87
N ALA A 51 -7.69 5.74 10.02
CA ALA A 51 -6.64 6.77 10.12
C ALA A 51 -5.24 6.16 10.05
N PHE A 52 -4.93 5.51 8.96
CA PHE A 52 -3.59 5.08 8.60
C PHE A 52 -3.24 5.67 7.21
N PHE A 53 -2.20 6.49 7.17
CA PHE A 53 -1.83 7.26 5.99
C PHE A 53 -0.44 6.87 5.51
N ASP A 54 -0.33 6.49 4.22
CA ASP A 54 0.95 6.27 3.54
C ASP A 54 1.33 7.56 2.82
N VAL A 55 2.34 8.26 3.33
CA VAL A 55 2.73 9.59 2.87
C VAL A 55 4.21 9.64 2.52
N ALA A 56 4.51 9.96 1.27
CA ALA A 56 5.85 10.03 0.74
C ALA A 56 6.17 11.39 0.14
N HIS A 57 7.45 11.77 0.21
CA HIS A 57 8.02 12.83 -0.59
C HIS A 57 8.49 12.25 -1.93
N TYR A 58 7.82 12.62 -3.02
CA TYR A 58 8.12 12.14 -4.37
C TYR A 58 9.08 13.12 -5.07
N ASN A 59 10.38 12.90 -4.90
CA ASN A 59 11.42 13.86 -5.32
C ASN A 59 12.62 13.22 -6.03
N MET A 60 12.66 11.91 -6.21
CA MET A 60 13.80 11.23 -6.84
C MET A 60 13.41 10.03 -7.68
N GLY A 61 14.32 9.59 -8.54
CA GLY A 61 14.13 8.46 -9.44
C GLY A 61 12.93 8.66 -10.38
N PRO A 62 12.11 7.64 -10.58
CA PRO A 62 10.91 7.73 -11.40
C PRO A 62 9.83 8.68 -10.87
N HIS A 63 9.99 9.14 -9.63
CA HIS A 63 9.06 10.02 -8.91
C HIS A 63 9.60 11.45 -8.73
N ALA A 64 10.51 11.89 -9.58
CA ALA A 64 11.12 13.23 -9.49
C ALA A 64 10.18 14.37 -9.93
N GLU A 65 8.86 14.19 -9.83
CA GLU A 65 7.85 15.21 -10.15
C GLU A 65 7.73 16.32 -9.12
N ASN A 66 8.42 16.24 -7.98
CA ASN A 66 8.35 17.20 -6.87
C ASN A 66 6.90 17.47 -6.41
N ALA A 67 6.10 16.43 -6.30
CA ALA A 67 4.73 16.52 -5.84
C ALA A 67 4.64 17.17 -4.45
N ARG A 68 3.55 17.90 -4.22
CA ARG A 68 3.29 18.61 -2.95
C ARG A 68 2.36 17.83 -2.04
N THR A 69 2.10 16.59 -2.35
CA THR A 69 1.10 15.76 -1.67
C THR A 69 1.40 15.58 -0.18
N ASP A 70 2.67 15.47 0.20
CA ASP A 70 3.14 15.39 1.59
C ASP A 70 2.95 16.70 2.36
N LEU A 71 3.23 17.83 1.72
CA LEU A 71 3.01 19.17 2.30
C LEU A 71 1.52 19.42 2.57
N ILE A 72 0.68 19.17 1.56
CA ILE A 72 -0.76 19.35 1.67
C ILE A 72 -1.35 18.41 2.72
N PHE A 73 -0.90 17.14 2.77
CA PHE A 73 -1.30 16.22 3.84
C PHE A 73 -0.94 16.77 5.22
N GLY A 74 0.31 17.22 5.41
CA GLY A 74 0.76 17.77 6.69
C GLY A 74 -0.04 19.02 7.13
N GLU A 75 -0.39 19.89 6.19
CA GLU A 75 -1.26 21.05 6.47
C GLU A 75 -2.70 20.60 6.80
N ALA A 76 -3.25 19.67 6.03
CA ALA A 76 -4.62 19.20 6.19
C ALA A 76 -4.82 18.40 7.50
N VAL A 77 -3.85 17.55 7.90
CA VAL A 77 -3.95 16.81 9.17
C VAL A 77 -3.92 17.76 10.37
N ARG A 78 -3.10 18.82 10.32
CA ARG A 78 -3.12 19.87 11.37
C ARG A 78 -4.45 20.63 11.40
N ALA A 79 -4.98 21.00 10.22
CA ALA A 79 -6.27 21.68 10.11
C ALA A 79 -7.46 20.79 10.50
N SER A 80 -7.31 19.47 10.42
CA SER A 80 -8.34 18.53 10.88
C SER A 80 -8.55 18.54 12.39
N GLY A 81 -7.54 19.00 13.16
CA GLY A 81 -7.56 19.01 14.62
C GLY A 81 -7.19 17.68 15.25
N LEU A 82 -6.76 16.68 14.47
CA LEU A 82 -6.22 15.43 14.99
C LEU A 82 -4.87 15.68 15.68
N SER A 83 -4.66 15.05 16.82
CA SER A 83 -3.34 14.95 17.46
C SER A 83 -2.49 13.90 16.74
N ARG A 84 -1.18 13.87 17.00
CA ARG A 84 -0.28 12.88 16.38
C ARG A 84 -0.66 11.44 16.77
N ASP A 85 -1.25 11.24 17.94
CA ASP A 85 -1.65 9.93 18.46
C ASP A 85 -2.98 9.43 17.86
N ASP A 86 -3.71 10.28 17.14
CA ASP A 86 -5.00 9.92 16.54
C ASP A 86 -4.87 9.21 15.19
N TYR A 87 -3.65 9.09 14.64
CA TYR A 87 -3.42 8.46 13.35
C TYR A 87 -2.08 7.74 13.27
N LEU A 88 -1.99 6.76 12.39
CA LEU A 88 -0.75 6.09 12.01
C LEU A 88 -0.20 6.69 10.72
N LEU A 89 1.11 6.86 10.66
CA LEU A 89 1.84 7.38 9.52
C LEU A 89 2.84 6.35 9.00
N CYS A 90 2.68 5.97 7.74
CA CYS A 90 3.66 5.21 6.99
C CYS A 90 4.50 6.16 6.15
N GLY A 91 5.79 6.28 6.44
CA GLY A 91 6.76 7.00 5.63
C GLY A 91 7.33 6.13 4.51
N LYS A 92 8.12 6.74 3.62
CA LYS A 92 8.81 6.00 2.55
C LYS A 92 10.26 6.43 2.43
N LEU A 93 11.16 5.46 2.29
CA LEU A 93 12.57 5.63 1.99
C LEU A 93 12.86 5.10 0.60
N TRP A 94 13.56 5.90 -0.19
CA TRP A 94 13.86 5.57 -1.57
C TRP A 94 15.28 5.00 -1.72
N LEU A 95 15.42 4.02 -2.60
CA LEU A 95 16.71 3.43 -2.95
C LEU A 95 17.32 3.98 -4.25
N TRP A 96 16.60 4.86 -4.96
CA TRP A 96 17.02 5.40 -6.26
C TRP A 96 18.35 6.16 -6.22
N GLU A 97 18.58 6.92 -5.15
CA GLU A 97 19.82 7.69 -4.92
C GLU A 97 20.57 7.20 -3.68
N TYR A 98 20.15 6.08 -3.11
CA TYR A 98 20.84 5.46 -1.98
C TYR A 98 22.09 4.75 -2.50
N PRO A 99 23.26 4.82 -1.78
CA PRO A 99 23.44 5.41 -0.44
C PRO A 99 23.86 6.90 -0.44
N GLN A 100 23.93 7.57 -1.57
CA GLN A 100 24.32 8.99 -1.63
C GLN A 100 23.33 9.89 -0.88
N SER A 101 22.04 9.63 -1.06
CA SER A 101 20.98 10.18 -0.22
C SER A 101 20.63 9.14 0.85
N GLY A 102 21.25 9.24 2.03
CA GLY A 102 21.07 8.29 3.14
C GLY A 102 19.70 8.42 3.80
N PHE A 103 19.28 7.39 4.55
CA PHE A 103 17.95 7.34 5.15
C PHE A 103 17.70 8.45 6.17
N ALA A 104 18.68 8.81 7.00
CA ALA A 104 18.59 9.95 7.91
C ALA A 104 18.20 11.24 7.17
N GLN A 105 18.90 11.56 6.09
CA GLN A 105 18.64 12.76 5.29
C GLN A 105 17.24 12.71 4.65
N GLN A 106 16.83 11.57 4.11
CA GLN A 106 15.51 11.41 3.52
C GLN A 106 14.40 11.60 4.56
N LEU A 107 14.57 11.04 5.77
CA LEU A 107 13.63 11.20 6.89
C LEU A 107 13.57 12.65 7.36
N ASP A 108 14.71 13.32 7.52
CA ASP A 108 14.75 14.74 7.92
C ASP A 108 13.91 15.59 6.97
N VAL A 109 14.07 15.40 5.69
CA VAL A 109 13.31 16.14 4.68
C VAL A 109 11.84 15.76 4.73
N SER A 110 11.49 14.46 4.66
CA SER A 110 10.12 13.99 4.56
C SER A 110 9.29 14.34 5.80
N LEU A 111 9.82 14.06 7.01
CA LEU A 111 9.12 14.33 8.27
C LEU A 111 8.95 15.84 8.50
N SER A 112 9.97 16.64 8.18
CA SER A 112 9.87 18.11 8.25
C SER A 112 8.79 18.67 7.32
N ARG A 113 8.66 18.14 6.11
CA ARG A 113 7.65 18.57 5.13
C ARG A 113 6.23 18.21 5.60
N ILE A 114 6.04 17.05 6.22
CA ILE A 114 4.76 16.66 6.83
C ILE A 114 4.51 17.48 8.11
N GLY A 115 5.56 17.87 8.83
CA GLY A 115 5.50 18.60 10.09
C GLY A 115 5.33 17.69 11.30
N VAL A 116 6.00 16.53 11.30
CA VAL A 116 6.04 15.56 12.39
C VAL A 116 7.48 15.16 12.73
N GLU A 117 7.72 14.63 13.92
CA GLU A 117 9.05 14.23 14.37
C GLU A 117 9.38 12.77 13.98
N LYS A 118 8.36 11.88 13.91
CA LYS A 118 8.53 10.47 13.55
C LYS A 118 7.36 9.93 12.73
N ALA A 119 7.62 8.87 11.97
CA ALA A 119 6.60 7.99 11.41
C ALA A 119 6.34 6.82 12.38
N ASP A 120 5.26 6.07 12.19
CA ASP A 120 5.02 4.83 12.94
C ASP A 120 5.70 3.66 12.25
N VAL A 121 5.58 3.60 10.93
CA VAL A 121 6.24 2.59 10.09
C VAL A 121 6.84 3.25 8.86
N VAL A 122 7.79 2.56 8.22
CA VAL A 122 8.41 3.00 6.97
C VAL A 122 8.43 1.88 5.96
N VAL A 123 8.22 2.21 4.70
CA VAL A 123 8.44 1.31 3.57
C VAL A 123 9.73 1.70 2.87
N VAL A 124 10.67 0.75 2.74
CA VAL A 124 11.86 0.91 1.90
C VAL A 124 11.48 0.58 0.46
N GLY A 125 11.59 1.57 -0.40
CA GLY A 125 11.10 1.54 -1.78
C GLY A 125 11.81 0.53 -2.68
N ASP A 126 11.30 0.42 -3.87
CA ASP A 126 11.84 -0.39 -4.94
C ASP A 126 13.17 0.16 -5.48
N TYR A 127 13.88 -0.65 -6.24
CA TYR A 127 15.21 -0.37 -6.77
C TYR A 127 15.39 -0.99 -8.16
N PHE A 128 16.44 -0.53 -8.85
CA PHE A 128 16.91 -1.14 -10.09
C PHE A 128 18.34 -1.66 -9.89
N GLY A 129 18.61 -2.85 -10.44
CA GLY A 129 19.93 -3.48 -10.33
C GLY A 129 20.22 -4.04 -8.96
N ASP A 130 21.50 -4.23 -8.66
CA ASP A 130 21.95 -4.83 -7.41
C ASP A 130 22.01 -3.83 -6.25
N VAL A 131 21.59 -4.25 -5.08
CA VAL A 131 21.64 -3.47 -3.83
C VAL A 131 22.38 -4.24 -2.73
N ASP A 132 23.06 -3.52 -1.84
CA ASP A 132 23.62 -4.12 -0.63
C ASP A 132 22.54 -4.21 0.47
N VAL A 133 21.79 -5.31 0.42
CA VAL A 133 20.70 -5.59 1.37
C VAL A 133 21.16 -5.52 2.82
N ARG A 134 22.35 -6.04 3.13
CA ARG A 134 22.86 -6.05 4.51
C ARG A 134 23.15 -4.63 5.01
N ARG A 135 23.66 -3.77 4.13
CA ARG A 135 23.84 -2.35 4.44
C ARG A 135 22.50 -1.66 4.67
N ILE A 136 21.52 -1.91 3.80
CA ILE A 136 20.17 -1.35 3.96
C ILE A 136 19.58 -1.74 5.33
N VAL A 137 19.67 -3.01 5.71
CA VAL A 137 19.16 -3.49 7.02
C VAL A 137 19.84 -2.78 8.19
N ARG A 138 21.16 -2.59 8.15
CA ARG A 138 21.89 -1.86 9.20
C ARG A 138 21.51 -0.38 9.26
N ASP A 139 21.39 0.25 8.09
CA ASP A 139 21.05 1.68 8.03
C ASP A 139 19.59 1.91 8.48
N VAL A 140 18.67 0.98 8.18
CA VAL A 140 17.28 1.00 8.72
C VAL A 140 17.29 0.82 10.24
N ALA A 141 18.09 -0.14 10.75
CA ALA A 141 18.17 -0.37 12.19
C ALA A 141 18.69 0.87 12.94
N ALA A 142 19.65 1.59 12.37
CA ALA A 142 20.15 2.84 12.95
C ALA A 142 19.07 3.92 13.09
N GLU A 143 18.14 4.01 12.12
CA GLU A 143 17.02 4.96 12.19
C GLU A 143 15.94 4.52 13.20
N ILE A 144 15.75 3.21 13.37
CA ILE A 144 14.87 2.66 14.43
C ILE A 144 15.48 2.99 15.81
N ASP A 145 16.78 2.75 16.00
CA ASP A 145 17.49 3.07 17.25
C ASP A 145 17.47 4.57 17.56
N ALA A 146 17.44 5.42 16.52
CA ALA A 146 17.27 6.86 16.65
C ALA A 146 15.81 7.29 16.93
N GLY A 147 14.87 6.34 17.00
CA GLY A 147 13.44 6.60 17.30
C GLY A 147 12.66 7.29 16.18
N ARG A 148 13.12 7.16 14.92
CA ARG A 148 12.50 7.81 13.77
C ARG A 148 11.25 7.08 13.29
N PHE A 149 11.16 5.76 13.51
CA PHE A 149 10.01 4.90 13.29
C PHE A 149 10.19 3.58 14.06
N ASP A 150 9.12 2.79 14.20
CA ASP A 150 9.12 1.59 15.06
C ASP A 150 9.21 0.28 14.27
N ALA A 151 8.71 0.23 13.04
CA ALA A 151 8.74 -0.96 12.18
C ALA A 151 8.92 -0.58 10.71
N TRP A 152 9.31 -1.55 9.89
CA TRP A 152 9.52 -1.32 8.48
C TRP A 152 9.10 -2.48 7.60
N GLY A 153 8.86 -2.16 6.34
CA GLY A 153 8.58 -3.11 5.28
C GLY A 153 9.30 -2.77 4.00
N VAL A 154 9.08 -3.56 2.97
CA VAL A 154 9.68 -3.41 1.64
C VAL A 154 8.62 -3.12 0.59
N ASN A 155 8.98 -2.44 -0.50
CA ASN A 155 8.09 -2.17 -1.63
C ASN A 155 8.64 -2.82 -2.90
N ASN A 156 7.95 -3.85 -3.39
CA ASN A 156 8.25 -4.56 -4.63
C ASN A 156 9.69 -5.12 -4.74
N TRP A 157 10.28 -5.54 -3.65
CA TRP A 157 11.62 -6.14 -3.66
C TRP A 157 11.62 -7.54 -4.28
N ALA A 158 12.77 -7.96 -4.81
CA ALA A 158 12.99 -9.36 -5.17
C ALA A 158 12.91 -10.26 -3.93
N ILE A 159 12.27 -11.43 -4.08
CA ILE A 159 12.05 -12.34 -2.95
C ILE A 159 13.36 -12.79 -2.30
N ALA A 160 14.45 -12.97 -3.09
CA ALA A 160 15.77 -13.31 -2.57
C ALA A 160 16.31 -12.25 -1.62
N ASP A 161 16.11 -10.95 -1.97
CA ASP A 161 16.58 -9.83 -1.16
C ASP A 161 15.73 -9.65 0.10
N VAL A 162 14.41 -9.87 0.02
CA VAL A 162 13.55 -9.87 1.21
C VAL A 162 13.94 -10.98 2.17
N THR A 163 14.17 -12.19 1.64
CA THR A 163 14.60 -13.33 2.47
C THR A 163 15.95 -13.04 3.12
N LEU A 164 16.91 -12.51 2.35
CA LEU A 164 18.21 -12.10 2.88
C LEU A 164 18.07 -11.02 3.96
N ALA A 165 17.21 -10.03 3.76
CA ALA A 165 16.98 -8.96 4.75
C ALA A 165 16.43 -9.52 6.06
N ILE A 166 15.43 -10.41 5.99
CA ILE A 166 14.87 -11.05 7.18
C ILE A 166 15.91 -11.91 7.89
N ASP A 167 16.59 -12.81 7.16
CA ASP A 167 17.53 -13.76 7.75
C ASP A 167 18.75 -13.04 8.34
N TYR A 168 19.27 -12.02 7.66
CA TYR A 168 20.37 -11.20 8.16
C TYR A 168 19.98 -10.41 9.41
N ALA A 169 18.83 -9.74 9.39
CA ALA A 169 18.35 -8.99 10.56
C ALA A 169 18.20 -9.89 11.79
N VAL A 170 17.59 -11.07 11.63
CA VAL A 170 17.43 -12.04 12.73
C VAL A 170 18.79 -12.53 13.24
N ALA A 171 19.73 -12.83 12.35
CA ALA A 171 21.06 -13.31 12.74
C ALA A 171 21.88 -12.26 13.52
N GLU A 172 21.70 -10.98 13.19
CA GLU A 172 22.41 -9.86 13.83
C GLU A 172 21.61 -9.26 15.02
N GLY A 173 20.43 -9.79 15.33
CA GLY A 173 19.57 -9.24 16.41
C GLY A 173 18.99 -7.88 16.08
N LEU A 174 18.85 -7.55 14.80
CA LEU A 174 18.23 -6.31 14.29
C LEU A 174 16.75 -6.53 14.01
N THR A 175 15.98 -5.44 13.87
CA THR A 175 14.56 -5.49 13.50
C THR A 175 14.40 -5.90 12.03
N PRO A 176 13.79 -7.06 11.73
CA PRO A 176 13.56 -7.48 10.35
C PRO A 176 12.39 -6.70 9.71
N PRO A 177 12.28 -6.69 8.37
CA PRO A 177 11.06 -6.21 7.73
C PRO A 177 9.88 -7.08 8.14
N THR A 178 8.75 -6.44 8.45
CA THR A 178 7.55 -7.13 8.96
C THR A 178 6.48 -7.29 7.88
N PHE A 179 6.51 -6.47 6.82
CA PHE A 179 5.53 -6.51 5.75
C PHE A 179 6.14 -6.20 4.37
N ALA A 180 5.43 -6.62 3.33
CA ALA A 180 5.71 -6.21 1.96
C ALA A 180 4.52 -5.42 1.40
N GLN A 181 4.80 -4.20 0.94
CA GLN A 181 3.88 -3.41 0.14
C GLN A 181 4.01 -3.86 -1.30
N LEU A 182 3.01 -4.57 -1.79
CA LEU A 182 3.02 -5.17 -3.12
C LEU A 182 1.84 -4.69 -3.94
N LYS A 183 2.05 -4.58 -5.25
CA LYS A 183 0.97 -4.42 -6.19
C LYS A 183 0.13 -5.69 -6.21
N TYR A 184 -1.03 -5.64 -5.57
CA TYR A 184 -1.92 -6.78 -5.43
C TYR A 184 -3.39 -6.34 -5.48
N GLY A 185 -4.17 -7.00 -6.29
CA GLY A 185 -5.58 -6.69 -6.49
C GLY A 185 -6.35 -7.83 -7.13
N LEU A 186 -7.59 -7.55 -7.49
CA LEU A 186 -8.51 -8.49 -8.10
C LEU A 186 -7.95 -9.15 -9.37
N VAL A 187 -7.17 -8.43 -10.15
CA VAL A 187 -6.69 -8.82 -11.49
C VAL A 187 -5.19 -9.10 -11.55
N ARG A 188 -4.41 -8.53 -10.64
CA ARG A 188 -2.97 -8.80 -10.47
C ARG A 188 -2.73 -9.52 -9.18
N ARG A 189 -2.33 -10.77 -9.25
CA ARG A 189 -2.23 -11.66 -8.07
C ARG A 189 -0.88 -12.35 -7.96
N THR A 190 -0.16 -12.45 -9.08
CA THR A 190 0.98 -13.37 -9.20
C THR A 190 2.07 -13.10 -8.19
N MET A 191 2.33 -11.83 -7.86
CA MET A 191 3.34 -11.47 -6.88
C MET A 191 2.99 -11.93 -5.45
N ALA A 192 1.74 -11.76 -5.04
CA ALA A 192 1.30 -12.08 -3.68
C ALA A 192 0.77 -13.52 -3.53
N GLU A 193 0.14 -14.09 -4.58
CA GLU A 193 -0.49 -15.42 -4.53
C GLU A 193 0.31 -16.49 -5.29
N GLY A 194 1.28 -16.08 -6.11
CA GLY A 194 2.18 -16.99 -6.80
C GLY A 194 3.24 -17.59 -5.88
N GLU A 195 4.21 -18.28 -6.49
CA GLU A 195 5.25 -19.00 -5.75
C GLU A 195 6.22 -18.09 -5.02
N HIS A 196 6.44 -16.83 -5.52
CA HIS A 196 7.50 -15.97 -5.03
C HIS A 196 7.35 -15.56 -3.56
N TYR A 197 6.28 -14.84 -3.21
CA TYR A 197 6.04 -14.39 -1.84
C TYR A 197 5.22 -15.39 -1.01
N GLY A 198 4.61 -16.38 -1.66
CA GLY A 198 3.66 -17.28 -1.04
C GLY A 198 4.21 -18.00 0.20
N ASP A 199 5.48 -18.41 0.21
CA ASP A 199 6.09 -19.09 1.35
C ASP A 199 6.30 -18.16 2.55
N LEU A 200 6.73 -16.92 2.33
CA LEU A 200 6.89 -15.92 3.40
C LEU A 200 5.54 -15.57 4.04
N PHE A 201 4.49 -15.45 3.23
CA PHE A 201 3.15 -15.17 3.73
C PHE A 201 2.54 -16.38 4.46
N ARG A 202 2.63 -17.59 3.88
CA ARG A 202 2.10 -18.82 4.52
C ARG A 202 2.80 -19.17 5.83
N SER A 203 4.10 -18.90 5.91
CA SER A 203 4.87 -19.13 7.14
C SER A 203 4.66 -18.03 8.19
N GLY A 204 3.95 -16.95 7.85
CA GLY A 204 3.73 -15.81 8.74
C GLY A 204 5.00 -14.99 9.01
N ARG A 205 6.06 -15.16 8.21
CA ARG A 205 7.28 -14.35 8.34
C ARG A 205 7.12 -12.92 7.86
N LEU A 206 6.08 -12.66 7.06
CA LEU A 206 5.82 -11.38 6.44
C LEU A 206 4.31 -11.18 6.31
N ALA A 207 3.81 -9.96 6.47
CA ALA A 207 2.44 -9.58 6.13
C ALA A 207 2.38 -8.90 4.76
N LEU A 208 1.21 -8.91 4.15
CA LEU A 208 0.93 -8.20 2.91
C LEU A 208 0.24 -6.87 3.20
N GLN A 209 0.83 -5.77 2.72
CA GLN A 209 0.14 -4.51 2.50
C GLN A 209 -0.13 -4.39 1.00
N ALA A 210 -1.40 -4.52 0.61
CA ALA A 210 -1.78 -4.46 -0.79
C ALA A 210 -1.85 -3.02 -1.29
N SER A 211 -1.23 -2.73 -2.43
CA SER A 211 -1.25 -1.42 -3.09
C SER A 211 -1.75 -1.52 -4.53
N ASP A 212 -2.02 -0.38 -5.17
CA ASP A 212 -2.54 -0.28 -6.55
C ASP A 212 -3.82 -1.10 -6.83
N VAL A 213 -4.59 -1.37 -5.80
CA VAL A 213 -5.75 -2.28 -5.79
C VAL A 213 -6.83 -1.93 -6.82
N PHE A 214 -6.88 -0.68 -7.28
CA PHE A 214 -7.85 -0.20 -8.29
C PHE A 214 -7.25 -0.02 -9.68
N GLU A 215 -6.01 -0.45 -9.93
CA GLU A 215 -5.33 -0.34 -11.23
C GLU A 215 -5.40 1.09 -11.80
N GLY A 216 -5.09 2.10 -10.95
CA GLY A 216 -5.16 3.51 -11.29
C GLY A 216 -6.55 4.07 -11.55
N GLY A 217 -7.53 3.36 -11.04
CA GLY A 217 -8.93 3.73 -11.18
C GLY A 217 -9.66 2.97 -12.28
N ILE A 218 -9.02 2.05 -13.02
CA ILE A 218 -9.73 1.20 -14.00
C ILE A 218 -10.85 0.44 -13.29
N LEU A 219 -10.56 -0.18 -12.14
CA LEU A 219 -11.58 -0.90 -11.35
C LEU A 219 -12.59 0.04 -10.66
N ALA A 220 -12.41 1.35 -10.76
CA ALA A 220 -13.39 2.37 -10.40
C ALA A 220 -14.08 2.98 -11.64
N GLY A 221 -14.01 2.34 -12.80
CA GLY A 221 -14.66 2.77 -14.03
C GLY A 221 -13.89 3.79 -14.87
N LYS A 222 -12.64 4.14 -14.50
CA LYS A 222 -11.78 5.04 -15.29
C LYS A 222 -11.03 4.25 -16.37
N LEU A 223 -11.71 3.85 -17.44
CA LEU A 223 -11.17 2.93 -18.44
C LEU A 223 -10.05 3.50 -19.30
N ALA A 224 -9.88 4.83 -19.31
CA ALA A 224 -8.78 5.51 -20.00
C ALA A 224 -8.01 6.41 -19.02
N PRO A 225 -7.31 5.84 -18.02
CA PRO A 225 -6.56 6.65 -17.07
C PRO A 225 -5.41 7.37 -17.77
N ALA A 226 -5.27 8.67 -17.47
CA ALA A 226 -4.26 9.53 -18.11
C ALA A 226 -2.82 9.17 -17.73
N ARG A 227 -2.62 8.31 -16.71
CA ARG A 227 -1.30 7.95 -16.19
C ARG A 227 -1.05 6.44 -16.26
N LYS A 228 0.21 6.07 -16.44
CA LYS A 228 0.67 4.70 -16.20
C LYS A 228 0.69 4.43 -14.69
N ILE A 229 0.40 3.19 -14.34
CA ILE A 229 0.48 2.70 -12.97
C ILE A 229 1.55 1.63 -12.95
N GLY A 230 2.71 2.01 -12.40
CA GLY A 230 3.85 1.12 -12.35
C GLY A 230 4.30 0.63 -13.73
N ALA A 231 5.08 -0.44 -13.76
CA ALA A 231 5.48 -1.10 -15.00
C ALA A 231 4.31 -1.96 -15.52
N ASP A 232 3.68 -1.51 -16.59
CA ASP A 232 2.69 -2.28 -17.32
C ASP A 232 3.41 -3.15 -18.35
N ILE A 233 3.69 -4.41 -17.97
CA ILE A 233 4.39 -5.37 -18.82
C ILE A 233 3.38 -6.15 -19.67
N GLY A 234 3.71 -6.39 -20.94
CA GLY A 234 2.97 -7.34 -21.78
C GLY A 234 1.52 -7.00 -22.07
N GLY A 235 1.15 -5.73 -22.20
CA GLY A 235 -0.23 -5.33 -22.52
C GLY A 235 -1.23 -5.65 -21.40
N ILE A 236 -0.78 -5.76 -20.16
CA ILE A 236 -1.63 -6.09 -19.00
C ILE A 236 -2.74 -5.07 -18.80
N ARG A 237 -2.49 -3.78 -19.07
CA ARG A 237 -3.48 -2.71 -18.91
C ARG A 237 -4.66 -2.91 -19.85
N GLU A 238 -4.39 -3.24 -21.12
CA GLU A 238 -5.43 -3.51 -22.12
C GLU A 238 -6.27 -4.72 -21.70
N ARG A 239 -5.63 -5.77 -21.15
CA ARG A 239 -6.33 -6.94 -20.60
C ARG A 239 -7.24 -6.56 -19.42
N ILE A 240 -6.76 -5.70 -18.52
CA ILE A 240 -7.55 -5.25 -17.37
C ILE A 240 -8.76 -4.42 -17.82
N VAL A 241 -8.56 -3.50 -18.77
CA VAL A 241 -9.67 -2.71 -19.35
C VAL A 241 -10.68 -3.62 -20.03
N ALA A 242 -10.23 -4.61 -20.80
CA ALA A 242 -11.10 -5.57 -21.49
C ALA A 242 -11.89 -6.46 -20.52
N ALA A 243 -11.34 -6.76 -19.32
CA ALA A 243 -11.98 -7.57 -18.31
C ALA A 243 -12.97 -6.78 -17.41
N PHE A 244 -12.98 -5.45 -17.49
CA PHE A 244 -13.79 -4.61 -16.62
C PHE A 244 -15.30 -4.92 -16.67
N PRO A 245 -15.94 -5.20 -17.84
CA PRO A 245 -17.34 -5.62 -17.88
C PRO A 245 -17.64 -6.90 -17.09
N ASP A 246 -16.71 -7.86 -17.03
CA ASP A 246 -16.85 -9.05 -16.19
C ASP A 246 -16.75 -8.71 -14.71
N VAL A 247 -15.87 -7.80 -14.33
CA VAL A 247 -15.78 -7.29 -12.95
C VAL A 247 -17.11 -6.63 -12.54
N GLU A 248 -17.70 -5.78 -13.39
CA GLU A 248 -19.01 -5.15 -13.13
C GLU A 248 -20.12 -6.18 -12.99
N ARG A 249 -20.17 -7.16 -13.88
CA ARG A 249 -21.17 -8.23 -13.84
C ARG A 249 -21.07 -9.05 -12.55
N ILE A 250 -19.85 -9.43 -12.13
CA ILE A 250 -19.64 -10.20 -10.91
C ILE A 250 -19.97 -9.33 -9.68
N ALA A 251 -19.54 -8.09 -9.62
CA ALA A 251 -19.87 -7.17 -8.52
C ALA A 251 -21.39 -7.00 -8.39
N SER A 252 -22.09 -6.77 -9.52
CA SER A 252 -23.55 -6.65 -9.56
C SER A 252 -24.26 -7.91 -9.05
N SER A 253 -23.73 -9.12 -9.31
CA SER A 253 -24.32 -10.37 -8.80
C SER A 253 -24.28 -10.47 -7.27
N PHE A 254 -23.37 -9.75 -6.64
CA PHE A 254 -23.27 -9.60 -5.19
C PHE A 254 -23.94 -8.33 -4.64
N ALA A 255 -24.66 -7.57 -5.46
CA ALA A 255 -25.20 -6.25 -5.12
C ALA A 255 -24.11 -5.33 -4.53
N ALA A 256 -22.93 -5.27 -5.19
CA ALA A 256 -21.77 -4.51 -4.80
C ALA A 256 -21.22 -3.70 -5.98
N THR A 257 -20.36 -2.72 -5.68
CA THR A 257 -19.59 -1.99 -6.68
C THR A 257 -18.32 -2.75 -7.06
N PRO A 258 -17.70 -2.51 -8.24
CA PRO A 258 -16.41 -3.09 -8.61
C PRO A 258 -15.30 -2.79 -7.59
N THR A 259 -15.29 -1.59 -6.99
CA THR A 259 -14.34 -1.22 -5.94
C THR A 259 -14.54 -2.03 -4.67
N GLN A 260 -15.78 -2.22 -4.23
CA GLN A 260 -16.11 -3.08 -3.09
C GLN A 260 -15.70 -4.54 -3.34
N LEU A 261 -15.96 -5.07 -4.53
CA LEU A 261 -15.52 -6.42 -4.91
C LEU A 261 -14.00 -6.55 -4.87
N GLY A 262 -13.28 -5.56 -5.42
CA GLY A 262 -11.82 -5.53 -5.41
C GLY A 262 -11.23 -5.53 -4.00
N LEU A 263 -11.74 -4.67 -3.12
CA LEU A 263 -11.28 -4.57 -1.73
C LEU A 263 -11.63 -5.82 -0.92
N ALA A 264 -12.86 -6.33 -1.05
CA ALA A 264 -13.29 -7.56 -0.38
C ALA A 264 -12.44 -8.77 -0.81
N TYR A 265 -12.12 -8.85 -2.12
CA TYR A 265 -11.21 -9.87 -2.64
C TYR A 265 -9.82 -9.79 -1.99
N VAL A 266 -9.21 -8.61 -1.95
CA VAL A 266 -7.88 -8.40 -1.36
C VAL A 266 -7.89 -8.76 0.13
N LEU A 267 -8.91 -8.35 0.87
CA LEU A 267 -9.07 -8.67 2.29
C LEU A 267 -9.37 -10.15 2.56
N SER A 268 -9.88 -10.89 1.56
CA SER A 268 -10.11 -12.34 1.65
C SER A 268 -8.83 -13.16 1.71
N ASN A 269 -7.68 -12.56 1.35
CA ASN A 269 -6.37 -13.19 1.51
C ASN A 269 -5.91 -13.05 2.97
N PRO A 270 -5.69 -14.15 3.71
CA PRO A 270 -5.31 -14.09 5.13
C PRO A 270 -3.95 -13.40 5.37
N ALA A 271 -3.07 -13.35 4.37
CA ALA A 271 -1.81 -12.62 4.46
C ALA A 271 -1.98 -11.10 4.43
N THR A 272 -3.10 -10.59 3.90
CA THR A 272 -3.35 -9.15 3.81
C THR A 272 -3.62 -8.55 5.19
N ALA A 273 -2.67 -7.81 5.70
CA ALA A 273 -2.86 -7.03 6.93
C ALA A 273 -3.52 -5.69 6.65
N ASN A 274 -3.20 -5.06 5.52
CA ASN A 274 -3.68 -3.73 5.18
C ASN A 274 -3.85 -3.57 3.66
N VAL A 275 -4.79 -2.73 3.27
CA VAL A 275 -5.06 -2.36 1.88
C VAL A 275 -4.90 -0.86 1.73
N LEU A 276 -3.94 -0.47 0.90
CA LEU A 276 -3.63 0.92 0.58
C LEU A 276 -4.35 1.35 -0.71
N PHE A 277 -5.17 2.38 -0.62
CA PHE A 277 -5.86 2.95 -1.77
C PHE A 277 -5.92 4.47 -1.74
N GLY A 278 -6.11 5.09 -2.90
CA GLY A 278 -6.35 6.52 -3.04
C GLY A 278 -7.84 6.83 -3.15
N VAL A 279 -8.29 7.84 -2.42
CA VAL A 279 -9.62 8.46 -2.55
C VAL A 279 -9.46 9.98 -2.52
N SER A 280 -10.33 10.69 -3.19
CA SER A 280 -10.33 12.14 -3.27
C SER A 280 -11.62 12.78 -2.74
N ARG A 281 -12.56 11.99 -2.25
CA ARG A 281 -13.83 12.42 -1.68
C ARG A 281 -14.30 11.46 -0.62
N VAL A 282 -15.05 11.97 0.35
CA VAL A 282 -15.63 11.18 1.45
C VAL A 282 -16.54 10.08 0.94
N GLU A 283 -17.34 10.34 -0.10
CA GLU A 283 -18.28 9.35 -0.68
C GLU A 283 -17.54 8.12 -1.22
N GLN A 284 -16.31 8.29 -1.73
CA GLN A 284 -15.48 7.16 -2.18
C GLN A 284 -14.98 6.32 -0.99
N LEU A 285 -14.63 6.97 0.11
CA LEU A 285 -14.28 6.25 1.33
C LEU A 285 -15.48 5.46 1.87
N GLU A 286 -16.65 6.09 1.94
CA GLU A 286 -17.89 5.43 2.39
C GLU A 286 -18.27 4.24 1.50
N ASP A 287 -18.18 4.38 0.18
CA ASP A 287 -18.41 3.27 -0.75
C ASP A 287 -17.42 2.13 -0.48
N ASN A 288 -16.15 2.44 -0.33
CA ASN A 288 -15.10 1.44 -0.09
C ASN A 288 -15.30 0.67 1.23
N LEU A 289 -15.84 1.32 2.28
CA LEU A 289 -16.17 0.65 3.54
C LEU A 289 -17.20 -0.49 3.35
N GLY A 290 -18.04 -0.40 2.34
CA GLY A 290 -18.99 -1.45 1.96
C GLY A 290 -18.34 -2.78 1.62
N ALA A 291 -17.04 -2.81 1.31
CA ALA A 291 -16.28 -4.03 1.06
C ALA A 291 -16.22 -4.96 2.29
N LEU A 292 -16.21 -4.39 3.49
CA LEU A 292 -16.21 -5.17 4.74
C LEU A 292 -17.52 -5.95 4.89
N ALA A 293 -18.65 -5.29 4.69
CA ALA A 293 -19.96 -5.92 4.73
C ALA A 293 -20.14 -6.95 3.59
N LEU A 294 -19.55 -6.70 2.42
CA LEU A 294 -19.55 -7.65 1.31
C LEU A 294 -18.78 -8.93 1.69
N LEU A 295 -17.59 -8.78 2.25
CA LEU A 295 -16.75 -9.91 2.67
C LEU A 295 -17.45 -10.75 3.75
N ASP A 296 -18.04 -10.11 4.74
CA ASP A 296 -18.80 -10.79 5.82
C ASP A 296 -20.01 -11.56 5.28
N ARG A 297 -20.75 -10.96 4.36
CA ARG A 297 -21.98 -11.54 3.79
C ARG A 297 -21.70 -12.70 2.85
N VAL A 298 -20.68 -12.61 2.01
CA VAL A 298 -20.40 -13.58 0.93
C VAL A 298 -19.40 -14.64 1.38
N GLY A 299 -18.45 -14.26 2.21
CA GLY A 299 -17.34 -15.10 2.65
C GLY A 299 -16.18 -15.16 1.65
N PRO A 300 -14.95 -15.44 2.14
CA PRO A 300 -13.74 -15.39 1.32
C PRO A 300 -13.74 -16.42 0.19
N GLU A 301 -14.20 -17.64 0.44
CA GLU A 301 -14.18 -18.73 -0.55
C GLU A 301 -15.07 -18.43 -1.75
N ALA A 302 -16.31 -17.98 -1.51
CA ALA A 302 -17.25 -17.65 -2.57
C ALA A 302 -16.79 -16.46 -3.39
N LEU A 303 -16.24 -15.41 -2.75
CA LEU A 303 -15.64 -14.27 -3.45
C LEU A 303 -14.49 -14.71 -4.35
N ARG A 304 -13.56 -15.48 -3.82
CA ARG A 304 -12.38 -15.95 -4.57
C ARG A 304 -12.77 -16.87 -5.73
N SER A 305 -13.74 -17.75 -5.53
CA SER A 305 -14.27 -18.63 -6.57
C SER A 305 -14.93 -17.84 -7.71
N ALA A 306 -15.74 -16.84 -7.39
CA ALA A 306 -16.46 -16.03 -8.39
C ALA A 306 -15.53 -15.25 -9.33
N VAL A 307 -14.32 -14.92 -8.87
CA VAL A 307 -13.34 -14.12 -9.63
C VAL A 307 -12.14 -14.94 -10.08
N ALA A 308 -12.20 -16.27 -10.04
CA ALA A 308 -11.04 -17.12 -10.33
C ALA A 308 -10.43 -16.86 -11.71
N ASP A 309 -11.26 -16.59 -12.71
CA ASP A 309 -10.84 -16.35 -14.11
C ASP A 309 -10.26 -14.92 -14.31
N LEU A 310 -10.38 -14.04 -13.33
CA LEU A 310 -9.85 -12.67 -13.41
C LEU A 310 -8.38 -12.55 -12.98
N TRP A 311 -7.65 -13.64 -12.85
CA TRP A 311 -6.21 -13.60 -12.63
C TRP A 311 -5.49 -13.34 -13.96
N LEU A 312 -5.23 -12.06 -14.27
CA LEU A 312 -4.79 -11.64 -15.60
C LEU A 312 -3.28 -11.56 -15.78
N ASP A 313 -2.49 -11.67 -14.71
CA ASP A 313 -1.03 -11.52 -14.73
C ASP A 313 -0.27 -12.84 -14.52
N ARG A 314 -0.89 -14.00 -14.80
CA ARG A 314 -0.27 -15.33 -14.62
C ARG A 314 0.98 -15.55 -15.50
N ASP A 315 1.02 -14.89 -16.65
CA ASP A 315 2.10 -14.94 -17.64
C ASP A 315 3.09 -13.77 -17.53
N VAL A 316 2.87 -12.87 -16.57
CA VAL A 316 3.80 -11.79 -16.28
C VAL A 316 4.82 -12.31 -15.28
N ASN A 317 6.11 -12.20 -15.63
CA ASN A 317 7.18 -12.70 -14.77
C ASN A 317 7.28 -11.87 -13.48
N PRO A 318 6.96 -12.44 -12.33
CA PRO A 318 6.91 -11.71 -11.07
C PRO A 318 8.17 -12.00 -10.27
N ASP A 319 9.33 -11.58 -10.76
CA ASP A 319 10.56 -11.70 -9.98
C ASP A 319 10.63 -10.71 -8.81
N GLY A 320 9.54 -9.96 -8.58
CA GLY A 320 9.48 -8.94 -7.54
C GLY A 320 10.26 -7.68 -7.88
N THR A 321 11.09 -7.74 -8.89
CA THR A 321 11.75 -6.55 -9.41
C THR A 321 10.80 -5.85 -10.40
N LEU A 322 10.76 -4.53 -10.36
CA LEU A 322 10.33 -3.75 -11.49
C LEU A 322 11.40 -3.87 -12.57
N SER A 323 11.54 -5.04 -13.18
CA SER A 323 12.33 -5.15 -14.40
C SER A 323 11.57 -4.38 -15.47
N LEU A 324 11.80 -3.08 -15.48
CA LEU A 324 11.53 -2.29 -16.65
C LEU A 324 12.52 -2.79 -17.69
N PRO A 325 12.08 -3.32 -18.84
CA PRO A 325 12.99 -3.50 -19.96
C PRO A 325 13.58 -2.12 -20.25
N VAL A 326 14.88 -2.05 -20.22
CA VAL A 326 15.69 -0.90 -20.64
C VAL A 326 15.36 -0.60 -22.11
#